data_26307c068e9bad12862bd00043f8047d
#
_entry.id   26307c068e9bad12862bd00043f8047d
#
_cell.length_a   1.000
_cell.length_b   1.000
_cell.length_c   1.000
_cell.angle_alpha   90.00
_cell.angle_beta   90.00
_cell.angle_gamma   90.00
#
_symmetry.space_group_name_H-M   'P 1'
#
loop_
_entity.id
_entity.type
_entity.pdbx_description
1 polymer ?
#
loop_
_entity_poly.entity_id
_entity_poly.type
_entity_poly.pdbx_seq_one_letter_code
_entity_poly.pdbx_strand_id
1 'polypeptide(L)'
;MLNIKEISKTFNVGTVNEKTALNGLSLHLEDGDFVTVIGGNGAGKSTMLNAVAGVWPVDEGRIEIDGINVTRLPEFKRARYLGRVFQDPMTGTAASMQIEENMALASRRGALRTLRPGITHKERTLFQEQLRILDLGLEDRLTSKVGLLSGGQRQALTLLMATLKKPKLLLWMSTQRPWIRRPRLKCWTRRTGSLRRII
;
A
#
# COMPACT_ATOMS: atom_id res chain seq x y z
N MET A 1 -6.11 4.12 -12.54
CA MET A 1 -6.04 2.97 -13.49
C MET A 1 -4.68 2.27 -13.36
N LEU A 2 -4.64 0.92 -13.26
CA LEU A 2 -3.42 0.11 -13.26
C LEU A 2 -3.42 -0.78 -14.50
N ASN A 3 -2.31 -0.85 -15.22
CA ASN A 3 -2.14 -1.73 -16.37
C ASN A 3 -0.81 -2.48 -16.25
N ILE A 4 -0.89 -3.78 -16.11
CA ILE A 4 0.23 -4.72 -16.07
C ILE A 4 0.18 -5.54 -17.34
N LYS A 5 1.27 -5.58 -18.12
CA LYS A 5 1.37 -6.32 -19.37
C LYS A 5 2.55 -7.29 -19.29
N GLU A 6 2.23 -8.57 -19.30
CA GLU A 6 3.16 -9.70 -19.44
C GLU A 6 4.41 -9.61 -18.54
N ILE A 7 4.22 -9.25 -17.27
CA ILE A 7 5.36 -9.17 -16.36
C ILE A 7 5.84 -10.54 -15.94
N SER A 8 7.16 -10.73 -15.99
CA SER A 8 7.85 -11.92 -15.53
C SER A 8 8.88 -11.56 -14.46
N LYS A 9 9.05 -12.47 -13.48
CA LYS A 9 10.06 -12.34 -12.42
C LYS A 9 10.59 -13.68 -11.99
N THR A 10 11.88 -13.89 -12.18
CA THR A 10 12.62 -15.06 -11.71
C THR A 10 13.64 -14.64 -10.66
N PHE A 11 13.70 -15.36 -9.56
CA PHE A 11 14.67 -15.17 -8.48
C PHE A 11 15.78 -16.21 -8.59
N ASN A 12 16.99 -15.85 -8.18
CA ASN A 12 18.18 -16.72 -8.10
C ASN A 12 18.50 -17.43 -9.42
N VAL A 13 18.40 -16.70 -10.52
CA VAL A 13 18.67 -17.23 -11.88
C VAL A 13 20.02 -17.92 -11.93
N GLY A 14 20.06 -19.11 -12.53
CA GLY A 14 21.29 -19.91 -12.69
C GLY A 14 21.76 -20.62 -11.42
N THR A 15 20.95 -20.67 -10.36
CA THR A 15 21.27 -21.40 -9.13
C THR A 15 20.29 -22.55 -8.88
N VAL A 16 20.64 -23.45 -7.95
CA VAL A 16 19.76 -24.57 -7.52
C VAL A 16 18.42 -24.05 -6.93
N ASN A 17 18.41 -22.82 -6.45
CA ASN A 17 17.23 -22.19 -5.87
C ASN A 17 16.49 -21.25 -6.86
N GLU A 18 16.70 -21.43 -8.16
CA GLU A 18 16.00 -20.66 -9.17
C GLU A 18 14.49 -20.88 -9.06
N LYS A 19 13.75 -19.77 -9.05
CA LYS A 19 12.29 -19.82 -8.94
C LYS A 19 11.65 -18.69 -9.76
N THR A 20 10.90 -19.08 -10.77
CA THR A 20 10.00 -18.16 -11.48
C THR A 20 8.77 -17.91 -10.63
N ALA A 21 8.61 -16.68 -10.15
CA ALA A 21 7.51 -16.26 -9.29
C ALA A 21 6.38 -15.58 -10.06
N LEU A 22 6.68 -14.95 -11.18
CA LEU A 22 5.71 -14.38 -12.14
C LEU A 22 6.12 -14.82 -13.53
N ASN A 23 5.14 -15.26 -14.33
CA ASN A 23 5.35 -15.73 -15.69
C ASN A 23 4.28 -15.13 -16.62
N GLY A 24 4.61 -14.07 -17.34
CA GLY A 24 3.72 -13.41 -18.28
C GLY A 24 2.43 -12.86 -17.67
N LEU A 25 2.46 -12.42 -16.40
CA LEU A 25 1.27 -11.95 -15.70
C LEU A 25 0.75 -10.64 -16.30
N SER A 26 -0.53 -10.63 -16.66
CA SER A 26 -1.23 -9.44 -17.15
C SER A 26 -2.46 -9.14 -16.29
N LEU A 27 -2.65 -7.87 -15.94
CA LEU A 27 -3.78 -7.39 -15.14
C LEU A 27 -4.13 -5.96 -15.53
N HIS A 28 -5.40 -5.72 -15.76
CA HIS A 28 -5.93 -4.38 -16.01
C HIS A 28 -6.97 -4.03 -14.96
N LEU A 29 -6.83 -2.85 -14.33
CA LEU A 29 -7.78 -2.29 -13.39
C LEU A 29 -8.17 -0.88 -13.83
N GLU A 30 -9.44 -0.58 -13.78
CA GLU A 30 -9.96 0.78 -13.99
C GLU A 30 -10.01 1.58 -12.68
N ASP A 31 -10.32 2.86 -12.79
CA ASP A 31 -10.51 3.70 -11.63
C ASP A 31 -11.78 3.27 -10.86
N GLY A 32 -11.61 3.10 -9.54
CA GLY A 32 -12.68 2.63 -8.67
C GLY A 32 -12.80 1.11 -8.55
N ASP A 33 -11.99 0.33 -9.28
CA ASP A 33 -11.98 -1.11 -9.12
C ASP A 33 -11.41 -1.53 -7.76
N PHE A 34 -12.06 -2.56 -7.19
CA PHE A 34 -11.56 -3.28 -6.03
C PHE A 34 -11.29 -4.73 -6.42
N VAL A 35 -10.03 -5.14 -6.35
CA VAL A 35 -9.61 -6.48 -6.74
C VAL A 35 -8.91 -7.20 -5.61
N THR A 36 -9.31 -8.43 -5.34
CA THR A 36 -8.68 -9.32 -4.36
C THR A 36 -7.84 -10.37 -5.08
N VAL A 37 -6.55 -10.45 -4.74
CA VAL A 37 -5.62 -11.47 -5.25
C VAL A 37 -5.60 -12.64 -4.28
N ILE A 38 -6.07 -13.80 -4.73
CA ILE A 38 -6.17 -15.02 -3.93
C ILE A 38 -5.24 -16.10 -4.53
N GLY A 39 -4.63 -16.91 -3.67
CA GLY A 39 -3.78 -18.02 -4.09
C GLY A 39 -3.04 -18.64 -2.90
N GLY A 40 -2.48 -19.81 -3.07
CA GLY A 40 -1.68 -20.51 -2.07
C GLY A 40 -0.37 -19.78 -1.70
N ASN A 41 0.35 -20.32 -0.71
CA ASN A 41 1.69 -19.84 -0.39
C ASN A 41 2.63 -20.12 -1.57
N GLY A 42 3.46 -19.14 -1.91
CA GLY A 42 4.37 -19.25 -3.06
C GLY A 42 3.74 -18.94 -4.43
N ALA A 43 2.44 -18.65 -4.53
CA ALA A 43 1.74 -18.34 -5.79
C ALA A 43 2.07 -16.96 -6.40
N GLY A 44 3.12 -16.27 -5.95
CA GLY A 44 3.55 -15.00 -6.53
C GLY A 44 2.79 -13.75 -6.08
N LYS A 45 1.78 -13.84 -5.18
CA LYS A 45 0.96 -12.70 -4.74
C LYS A 45 1.80 -11.52 -4.22
N SER A 46 2.66 -11.81 -3.26
CA SER A 46 3.56 -10.79 -2.68
C SER A 46 4.58 -10.29 -3.69
N THR A 47 5.03 -11.15 -4.60
CA THR A 47 5.94 -10.78 -5.69
C THR A 47 5.28 -9.78 -6.62
N MET A 48 4.03 -10.03 -7.05
CA MET A 48 3.27 -9.12 -7.89
C MET A 48 3.07 -7.75 -7.20
N LEU A 49 2.62 -7.73 -5.93
CA LEU A 49 2.41 -6.48 -5.19
C LEU A 49 3.72 -5.70 -5.00
N ASN A 50 4.82 -6.40 -4.71
CA ASN A 50 6.14 -5.80 -4.59
C ASN A 50 6.70 -5.32 -5.95
N ALA A 51 6.42 -6.01 -7.05
CA ALA A 51 6.77 -5.58 -8.40
C ALA A 51 6.02 -4.29 -8.78
N VAL A 52 4.72 -4.20 -8.47
CA VAL A 52 3.92 -2.98 -8.68
C VAL A 52 4.44 -1.84 -7.79
N ALA A 53 4.78 -2.12 -6.54
CA ALA A 53 5.35 -1.15 -5.62
C ALA A 53 6.76 -0.67 -6.01
N GLY A 54 7.49 -1.45 -6.83
CA GLY A 54 8.86 -1.13 -7.25
C GLY A 54 9.94 -1.58 -6.27
N VAL A 55 9.60 -2.46 -5.34
CA VAL A 55 10.57 -3.11 -4.43
C VAL A 55 11.44 -4.09 -5.21
N TRP A 56 10.82 -4.87 -6.09
CA TRP A 56 11.53 -5.78 -6.99
C TRP A 56 11.33 -5.36 -8.44
N PRO A 57 12.40 -5.19 -9.19
CA PRO A 57 12.32 -4.97 -10.63
C PRO A 57 11.77 -6.23 -11.31
N VAL A 58 10.91 -6.05 -12.30
CA VAL A 58 10.49 -7.13 -13.20
C VAL A 58 11.58 -7.40 -14.22
N ASP A 59 11.68 -8.63 -14.68
CA ASP A 59 12.66 -9.02 -15.69
C ASP A 59 12.14 -8.68 -17.09
N GLU A 60 10.84 -8.87 -17.31
CA GLU A 60 10.14 -8.58 -18.56
C GLU A 60 8.81 -7.91 -18.31
N GLY A 61 8.21 -7.36 -19.37
CA GLY A 61 6.89 -6.76 -19.35
C GLY A 61 6.87 -5.30 -18.92
N ARG A 62 5.64 -4.78 -18.67
CA ARG A 62 5.43 -3.36 -18.42
C ARG A 62 4.37 -3.13 -17.34
N ILE A 63 4.62 -2.13 -16.48
CA ILE A 63 3.70 -1.67 -15.44
C ILE A 63 3.42 -0.18 -15.64
N GLU A 64 2.14 0.17 -15.73
CA GLU A 64 1.67 1.55 -15.87
C GLU A 64 0.67 1.86 -14.77
N ILE A 65 0.80 3.05 -14.16
CA ILE A 65 -0.13 3.58 -13.17
C ILE A 65 -0.61 4.93 -13.66
N ASP A 66 -1.92 5.08 -13.84
CA ASP A 66 -2.55 6.30 -14.34
C ASP A 66 -1.93 6.79 -15.67
N GLY A 67 -1.67 5.85 -16.60
CA GLY A 67 -1.04 6.11 -17.90
C GLY A 67 0.48 6.32 -17.87
N ILE A 68 1.09 6.36 -16.68
CA ILE A 68 2.52 6.59 -16.50
C ILE A 68 3.25 5.25 -16.41
N ASN A 69 4.24 5.05 -17.28
CA ASN A 69 5.11 3.88 -17.21
C ASN A 69 6.02 3.97 -15.99
N VAL A 70 5.79 3.07 -15.03
CA VAL A 70 6.57 3.00 -13.78
C VAL A 70 7.53 1.82 -13.74
N THR A 71 7.62 1.01 -14.78
CA THR A 71 8.35 -0.28 -14.81
C THR A 71 9.77 -0.18 -14.27
N ARG A 72 10.50 0.86 -14.65
CA ARG A 72 11.88 1.09 -14.22
C ARG A 72 12.05 2.14 -13.12
N LEU A 73 10.93 2.68 -12.61
CA LEU A 73 11.01 3.66 -11.53
C LEU A 73 11.28 2.94 -10.20
N PRO A 74 12.21 3.42 -9.38
CA PRO A 74 12.45 2.89 -8.04
C PRO A 74 11.27 3.18 -7.11
N GLU A 75 11.16 2.41 -6.01
CA GLU A 75 10.06 2.47 -5.04
C GLU A 75 9.74 3.90 -4.58
N PHE A 76 10.76 4.69 -4.22
CA PHE A 76 10.55 6.05 -3.72
C PHE A 76 9.93 7.01 -4.75
N LYS A 77 10.17 6.80 -6.05
CA LYS A 77 9.53 7.57 -7.13
C LYS A 77 8.09 7.11 -7.37
N ARG A 78 7.82 5.79 -7.24
CA ARG A 78 6.46 5.25 -7.35
C ARG A 78 5.58 5.63 -6.16
N ALA A 79 6.18 5.90 -4.99
CA ALA A 79 5.48 6.25 -3.77
C ALA A 79 4.55 7.47 -3.90
N ARG A 80 4.73 8.32 -4.91
CA ARG A 80 3.81 9.44 -5.21
C ARG A 80 2.45 8.99 -5.73
N TYR A 81 2.40 7.81 -6.36
CA TYR A 81 1.19 7.25 -6.97
C TYR A 81 0.52 6.20 -6.09
N LEU A 82 1.27 5.60 -5.17
CA LEU A 82 0.87 4.44 -4.39
C LEU A 82 0.60 4.78 -2.93
N GLY A 83 -0.48 4.21 -2.38
CA GLY A 83 -0.62 3.95 -0.96
C GLY A 83 -0.28 2.48 -0.69
N ARG A 84 0.46 2.19 0.37
CA ARG A 84 0.81 0.81 0.72
C ARG A 84 0.45 0.55 2.17
N VAL A 85 -0.33 -0.49 2.40
CA VAL A 85 -0.65 -1.01 3.72
C VAL A 85 0.02 -2.37 3.84
N PHE A 86 0.95 -2.48 4.78
CA PHE A 86 1.69 -3.71 5.03
C PHE A 86 0.84 -4.68 5.83
N GLN A 87 1.17 -5.96 5.73
CA GLN A 87 0.56 -7.01 6.49
C GLN A 87 0.79 -6.84 8.00
N ASP A 88 2.02 -6.53 8.38
CA ASP A 88 2.40 -6.20 9.74
C ASP A 88 2.30 -4.67 9.94
N PRO A 89 1.41 -4.19 10.82
CA PRO A 89 1.29 -2.78 11.14
C PRO A 89 2.59 -2.16 11.67
N MET A 90 3.49 -2.99 12.23
CA MET A 90 4.79 -2.54 12.73
C MET A 90 5.68 -2.05 11.59
N THR A 91 5.59 -2.67 10.42
CA THR A 91 6.41 -2.32 9.25
C THR A 91 5.99 -1.00 8.60
N GLY A 92 4.73 -0.60 8.77
CA GLY A 92 4.17 0.62 8.17
C GLY A 92 4.41 1.90 8.97
N THR A 93 5.01 1.81 10.17
CA THR A 93 5.19 2.93 11.09
C THR A 93 6.58 2.93 11.75
N ALA A 94 7.09 4.12 12.08
CA ALA A 94 8.29 4.28 12.89
C ALA A 94 7.90 4.30 14.38
N ALA A 95 8.05 3.18 15.07
CA ALA A 95 7.58 2.97 16.44
C ALA A 95 8.20 3.94 17.45
N SER A 96 9.45 4.35 17.25
CA SER A 96 10.19 5.30 18.12
C SER A 96 9.78 6.75 17.92
N MET A 97 9.12 7.07 16.83
CA MET A 97 8.67 8.41 16.46
C MET A 97 7.25 8.68 16.97
N GLN A 98 6.92 9.97 17.10
CA GLN A 98 5.60 10.43 17.49
C GLN A 98 4.55 10.20 16.39
N ILE A 99 3.27 10.21 16.74
CA ILE A 99 2.17 10.08 15.78
C ILE A 99 2.25 11.19 14.72
N GLU A 100 2.42 12.46 15.15
CA GLU A 100 2.52 13.59 14.23
C GLU A 100 3.74 13.50 13.29
N GLU A 101 4.86 12.96 13.75
CA GLU A 101 6.05 12.76 12.93
C GLU A 101 5.81 11.69 11.85
N ASN A 102 5.18 10.57 12.22
CA ASN A 102 4.78 9.54 11.27
C ASN A 102 3.82 10.10 10.20
N MET A 103 2.82 10.88 10.61
CA MET A 103 1.89 11.53 9.69
C MET A 103 2.58 12.57 8.80
N ALA A 104 3.55 13.34 9.34
CA ALA A 104 4.33 14.29 8.55
C ALA A 104 5.15 13.58 7.47
N LEU A 105 5.78 12.46 7.77
CA LEU A 105 6.48 11.64 6.78
C LEU A 105 5.53 11.14 5.69
N ALA A 106 4.37 10.63 6.07
CA ALA A 106 3.36 10.16 5.14
C ALA A 106 2.82 11.28 4.24
N SER A 107 2.57 12.47 4.81
CA SER A 107 2.08 13.64 4.07
C SER A 107 3.08 14.18 3.06
N ARG A 108 4.38 13.95 3.27
CA ARG A 108 5.48 14.39 2.39
C ARG A 108 5.91 13.33 1.36
N ARG A 109 5.21 12.21 1.30
CA ARG A 109 5.48 11.14 0.33
C ARG A 109 5.45 11.69 -1.10
N GLY A 110 6.54 11.47 -1.86
CA GLY A 110 6.69 11.92 -3.24
C GLY A 110 6.84 13.44 -3.42
N ALA A 111 7.00 14.21 -2.35
CA ALA A 111 7.33 15.63 -2.40
C ALA A 111 8.86 15.85 -2.40
N LEU A 112 9.29 17.00 -2.91
CA LEU A 112 10.67 17.43 -2.79
C LEU A 112 11.01 17.68 -1.31
N ARG A 113 12.16 17.20 -0.89
CA ARG A 113 12.69 17.45 0.45
C ARG A 113 13.36 18.81 0.47
N THR A 114 12.92 19.69 1.37
CA THR A 114 13.48 21.03 1.58
C THR A 114 13.82 21.21 3.05
N LEU A 115 14.68 22.18 3.34
CA LEU A 115 15.00 22.61 4.71
C LEU A 115 13.82 23.45 5.27
N ARG A 116 12.73 22.77 5.63
CA ARG A 116 11.56 23.37 6.26
C ARG A 116 11.43 22.84 7.68
N PRO A 117 10.74 23.58 8.59
CA PRO A 117 10.37 23.07 9.90
C PRO A 117 9.71 21.70 9.81
N GLY A 118 10.01 20.84 10.75
CA GLY A 118 9.56 19.44 10.74
C GLY A 118 8.04 19.31 10.70
N ILE A 119 7.32 20.08 11.54
CA ILE A 119 5.86 20.10 11.60
C ILE A 119 5.44 21.53 11.91
N THR A 120 4.53 22.07 11.10
CA THR A 120 3.94 23.38 11.31
C THR A 120 2.66 23.27 12.13
N HIS A 121 2.24 24.36 12.76
CA HIS A 121 0.96 24.41 13.50
C HIS A 121 -0.23 24.02 12.59
N LYS A 122 -0.23 24.50 11.35
CA LYS A 122 -1.26 24.16 10.36
C LYS A 122 -1.32 22.65 10.05
N GLU A 123 -0.15 22.01 9.90
CA GLU A 123 -0.08 20.55 9.69
C GLU A 123 -0.60 19.80 10.91
N ARG A 124 -0.27 20.26 12.13
CA ARG A 124 -0.75 19.63 13.37
C ARG A 124 -2.28 19.69 13.47
N THR A 125 -2.90 20.81 13.17
CA THR A 125 -4.38 20.94 13.13
C THR A 125 -4.98 19.98 12.11
N LEU A 126 -4.42 19.92 10.90
CA LEU A 126 -4.86 18.97 9.87
C LEU A 126 -4.75 17.53 10.34
N PHE A 127 -3.66 17.17 10.99
CA PHE A 127 -3.47 15.80 11.50
C PHE A 127 -4.48 15.45 12.59
N GLN A 128 -4.80 16.39 13.48
CA GLN A 128 -5.85 16.19 14.48
C GLN A 128 -7.21 15.92 13.84
N GLU A 129 -7.59 16.72 12.84
CA GLU A 129 -8.85 16.53 12.11
C GLU A 129 -8.92 15.16 11.44
N GLN A 130 -7.83 14.73 10.80
CA GLN A 130 -7.76 13.42 10.15
C GLN A 130 -7.82 12.26 11.15
N LEU A 131 -7.20 12.40 12.32
CA LEU A 131 -7.22 11.38 13.37
C LEU A 131 -8.59 11.25 14.04
N ARG A 132 -9.34 12.34 14.19
CA ARG A 132 -10.73 12.31 14.71
C ARG A 132 -11.65 11.39 13.89
N ILE A 133 -11.41 11.27 12.59
CA ILE A 133 -12.19 10.38 11.71
C ILE A 133 -12.06 8.92 12.15
N LEU A 134 -10.96 8.55 12.80
CA LEU A 134 -10.73 7.18 13.28
C LEU A 134 -11.51 6.84 14.54
N ASP A 135 -11.94 7.85 15.32
CA ASP A 135 -12.66 7.70 16.59
C ASP A 135 -11.92 6.77 17.59
N LEU A 136 -10.59 6.98 17.73
CA LEU A 136 -9.71 6.17 18.56
C LEU A 136 -8.96 6.97 19.64
N GLY A 137 -9.29 8.26 19.82
CA GLY A 137 -8.65 9.18 20.78
C GLY A 137 -7.19 9.47 20.43
N LEU A 138 -6.78 9.31 19.18
CA LEU A 138 -5.41 9.57 18.74
C LEU A 138 -5.14 11.06 18.47
N GLU A 139 -6.18 11.84 18.22
CA GLU A 139 -6.14 13.29 18.00
C GLU A 139 -5.57 14.06 19.21
N ASP A 140 -5.77 13.54 20.43
CA ASP A 140 -5.28 14.16 21.65
C ASP A 140 -3.87 13.66 22.05
N ARG A 141 -3.34 12.71 21.28
CA ARG A 141 -2.08 12.02 21.58
C ARG A 141 -1.00 12.18 20.50
N LEU A 142 -1.02 13.27 19.75
CA LEU A 142 -0.11 13.52 18.62
C LEU A 142 1.36 13.35 18.96
N THR A 143 1.78 13.76 20.16
CA THR A 143 3.15 13.66 20.65
C THR A 143 3.51 12.31 21.28
N SER A 144 2.53 11.39 21.39
CA SER A 144 2.80 10.04 21.87
C SER A 144 3.56 9.23 20.84
N LYS A 145 4.49 8.38 21.29
CA LYS A 145 5.21 7.45 20.41
C LYS A 145 4.26 6.40 19.84
N VAL A 146 4.39 6.11 18.55
CA VAL A 146 3.57 5.09 17.87
C VAL A 146 3.78 3.70 18.48
N GLY A 147 4.94 3.43 19.05
CA GLY A 147 5.23 2.18 19.76
C GLY A 147 4.29 1.88 20.93
N LEU A 148 3.65 2.90 21.52
CA LEU A 148 2.73 2.77 22.65
C LEU A 148 1.28 2.49 22.21
N LEU A 149 0.99 2.48 20.91
CA LEU A 149 -0.33 2.22 20.38
C LEU A 149 -0.65 0.72 20.39
N SER A 150 -1.93 0.39 20.60
CA SER A 150 -2.42 -0.97 20.39
C SER A 150 -2.28 -1.38 18.91
N GLY A 151 -2.28 -2.69 18.64
CA GLY A 151 -2.23 -3.20 17.26
C GLY A 151 -3.31 -2.63 16.35
N GLY A 152 -4.56 -2.53 16.86
CA GLY A 152 -5.68 -1.95 16.11
C GLY A 152 -5.52 -0.45 15.84
N GLN A 153 -5.10 0.33 16.85
CA GLN A 153 -4.80 1.75 16.69
C GLN A 153 -3.69 1.99 15.66
N ARG A 154 -2.63 1.18 15.70
CA ARG A 154 -1.52 1.26 14.75
C ARG A 154 -1.94 0.89 13.34
N GLN A 155 -2.77 -0.14 13.18
CA GLN A 155 -3.32 -0.51 11.88
C GLN A 155 -4.20 0.59 11.28
N ALA A 156 -5.07 1.21 12.09
CA ALA A 156 -5.90 2.33 11.67
C ALA A 156 -5.04 3.54 11.27
N LEU A 157 -4.01 3.87 12.06
CA LEU A 157 -3.05 4.93 11.73
C LEU A 157 -2.32 4.63 10.41
N THR A 158 -1.86 3.39 10.21
CA THR A 158 -1.17 2.99 8.96
C THR A 158 -2.08 3.16 7.74
N LEU A 159 -3.36 2.78 7.86
CA LEU A 159 -4.34 2.96 6.78
C LEU A 159 -4.58 4.45 6.49
N LEU A 160 -4.75 5.26 7.54
CA LEU A 160 -4.88 6.72 7.40
C LEU A 160 -3.67 7.32 6.67
N MET A 161 -2.45 6.97 7.10
CA MET A 161 -1.21 7.42 6.49
C MET A 161 -1.10 7.01 5.01
N ALA A 162 -1.53 5.79 4.66
CA ALA A 162 -1.50 5.31 3.28
C ALA A 162 -2.44 6.10 2.37
N THR A 163 -3.56 6.60 2.90
CA THR A 163 -4.62 7.31 2.16
C THR A 163 -4.52 8.84 2.25
N LEU A 164 -3.70 9.38 3.15
CA LEU A 164 -3.60 10.82 3.44
C LEU A 164 -3.36 11.68 2.18
N LYS A 165 -2.62 11.18 1.22
CA LYS A 165 -2.33 11.85 -0.08
C LYS A 165 -3.18 11.36 -1.25
N LYS A 166 -4.33 10.75 -1.02
CA LYS A 166 -5.22 10.22 -2.07
C LYS A 166 -4.42 9.51 -3.18
N PRO A 167 -3.86 8.34 -2.90
CA PRO A 167 -3.05 7.62 -3.87
C PRO A 167 -3.90 7.21 -5.08
N LYS A 168 -3.28 7.08 -6.25
CA LYS A 168 -3.92 6.56 -7.47
C LYS A 168 -4.21 5.05 -7.37
N LEU A 169 -3.42 4.35 -6.58
CA LEU A 169 -3.58 2.92 -6.32
C LEU A 169 -3.26 2.62 -4.86
N LEU A 170 -4.13 1.88 -4.18
CA LEU A 170 -3.91 1.38 -2.83
C LEU A 170 -3.57 -0.11 -2.88
N LEU A 171 -2.38 -0.46 -2.44
CA LEU A 171 -1.93 -1.84 -2.30
C LEU A 171 -2.11 -2.27 -0.84
N TRP A 172 -2.99 -3.24 -0.61
CA TRP A 172 -3.22 -3.80 0.71
C TRP A 172 -2.73 -5.24 0.78
N MET A 173 -1.72 -5.47 1.62
CA MET A 173 -1.18 -6.79 1.89
C MET A 173 -1.77 -7.30 3.21
N SER A 174 -2.52 -8.41 3.18
CA SER A 174 -3.02 -9.08 4.38
C SER A 174 -2.83 -10.58 4.25
N THR A 175 -2.28 -11.22 5.28
CA THR A 175 -2.23 -12.70 5.38
C THR A 175 -3.38 -13.25 6.19
N GLN A 176 -4.04 -12.42 6.97
CA GLN A 176 -5.20 -12.88 7.68
C GLN A 176 -6.28 -13.17 6.64
N ARG A 177 -6.81 -14.40 6.68
CA ARG A 177 -8.13 -14.66 6.12
C ARG A 177 -9.00 -13.51 6.63
N PRO A 178 -9.72 -12.78 5.77
CA PRO A 178 -10.54 -11.71 6.25
C PRO A 178 -11.46 -12.29 7.34
N TRP A 179 -11.22 -11.92 8.59
CA TRP A 179 -12.14 -12.09 9.69
C TRP A 179 -13.25 -11.08 9.45
N ILE A 180 -13.86 -11.18 8.30
CA ILE A 180 -15.14 -10.61 8.04
C ILE A 180 -16.10 -11.56 8.75
N ARG A 181 -16.24 -11.41 10.06
CA ARG A 181 -17.55 -11.59 10.66
C ARG A 181 -18.44 -10.73 9.76
N ARG A 182 -19.25 -11.39 8.95
CA ARG A 182 -20.24 -10.76 8.09
C ARG A 182 -21.01 -9.69 8.87
N PRO A 183 -20.71 -8.39 8.77
CA PRO A 183 -21.77 -7.44 8.72
C PRO A 183 -22.46 -7.77 7.40
N ARG A 184 -23.77 -7.75 7.36
CA ARG A 184 -24.55 -7.84 6.13
C ARG A 184 -24.26 -6.60 5.25
N LEU A 185 -23.05 -6.43 4.85
CA LEU A 185 -22.64 -5.58 3.75
C LEU A 185 -22.62 -6.49 2.54
N LYS A 186 -23.73 -6.46 1.81
CA LYS A 186 -23.75 -6.86 0.40
C LYS A 186 -22.62 -6.09 -0.26
N CYS A 187 -21.52 -6.76 -0.51
CA CYS A 187 -20.44 -6.22 -1.33
C CYS A 187 -20.98 -6.11 -2.74
N TRP A 188 -21.51 -4.94 -3.06
CA TRP A 188 -21.99 -4.59 -4.38
C TRP A 188 -20.76 -4.16 -5.18
N THR A 189 -20.22 -5.07 -5.97
CA THR A 189 -19.41 -4.67 -7.12
C THR A 189 -20.35 -4.00 -8.12
N ARG A 190 -20.35 -2.69 -8.16
CA ARG A 190 -20.89 -1.98 -9.31
C ARG A 190 -19.95 -2.25 -10.49
N ARG A 191 -20.49 -3.00 -11.44
CA ARG A 191 -20.01 -3.42 -12.76
C ARG A 191 -19.20 -4.71 -12.78
N THR A 192 -19.84 -5.67 -13.44
CA THR A 192 -19.43 -7.01 -13.86
C THR A 192 -19.23 -8.03 -12.75
N GLY A 193 -20.30 -8.81 -12.48
CA GLY A 193 -20.27 -10.01 -11.65
C GLY A 193 -19.47 -11.15 -12.30
N SER A 194 -18.15 -11.04 -12.30
CA SER A 194 -17.29 -12.17 -12.62
C SER A 194 -16.03 -12.12 -11.78
N LEU A 195 -15.86 -13.12 -10.92
CA LEU A 195 -14.57 -13.49 -10.31
C LEU A 195 -13.63 -13.87 -11.46
N ARG A 196 -12.78 -12.96 -11.90
CA ARG A 196 -11.71 -13.30 -12.82
C ARG A 196 -10.63 -14.04 -12.05
N ARG A 197 -10.46 -15.30 -12.39
CA ARG A 197 -9.35 -16.13 -11.92
C ARG A 197 -8.08 -15.57 -12.55
N ILE A 198 -7.19 -15.02 -11.74
CA ILE A 198 -5.84 -14.68 -12.15
C ILE A 198 -5.00 -15.90 -11.83
N ILE A 199 -4.54 -16.59 -12.86
CA ILE A 199 -3.66 -17.77 -12.76
C ILE A 199 -2.26 -17.31 -12.44
#